data_9a86caa2b1fb90f8752aac291986811d
#
_entry.id   9a86caa2b1fb90f8752aac291986811d
#
_cell.length_a   1.000
_cell.length_b   1.000
_cell.length_c   1.000
_cell.angle_alpha   90.00
_cell.angle_beta   90.00
_cell.angle_gamma   90.00
#
_symmetry.space_group_name_H-M   'P 1'
#
loop_
_entity.id
_entity.type
_entity.pdbx_description
1 polymer ?
#
loop_
_entity_poly.entity_id
_entity_poly.type
_entity_poly.pdbx_seq_one_letter_code
_entity_poly.pdbx_strand_id
1 'polypeptide(L)'
;MNSNVINQVLILFLTMFIGIYAKKKNYINKEINDGLSKILLNITLPLLIISSFNTKFSKDMLVNAEKLLLYGLIIHIVIIIFSKIVYFKLPQAQKGIAKFVTLFSNSGFMGYPVLNGIYGSAGVFYCSIFGIIINLFMFSYGIMVLKEEGTGTVRALKKIIFNPAIIAIIIGSIIFFTGIRIPNVIGLTINSVGSMTSPLSMIIVGVMLGETNIKTALSGKLVYIVTFIRLIVVPVILFFVLKFLGAPNLIISIIVLLEALPAASNVAVLSFQYGGDNTFAVKSIFVSTVFSVVTIPLITKLLL
;
A
#
# COMPACT_ATOMS: atom_id res chain seq x y z
N MET A 1 13.25 2.24 -19.67
CA MET A 1 12.42 2.31 -18.45
C MET A 1 12.28 0.96 -17.75
N ASN A 2 12.02 -0.12 -18.47
CA ASN A 2 11.71 -1.43 -17.87
C ASN A 2 12.83 -2.09 -17.05
N SER A 3 14.13 -1.97 -17.43
CA SER A 3 15.23 -2.59 -16.65
C SER A 3 15.44 -1.95 -15.27
N ASN A 4 15.31 -0.63 -15.18
CA ASN A 4 15.47 0.08 -13.90
C ASN A 4 14.35 -0.26 -12.91
N VAL A 5 13.11 -0.39 -13.40
CA VAL A 5 11.96 -0.76 -12.54
C VAL A 5 12.14 -2.18 -12.00
N ILE A 6 12.50 -3.14 -12.86
CA ILE A 6 12.74 -4.53 -12.45
C ILE A 6 13.85 -4.60 -11.42
N ASN A 7 14.96 -3.91 -11.64
CA ASN A 7 16.08 -3.87 -10.70
C ASN A 7 15.65 -3.29 -9.34
N GLN A 8 14.90 -2.19 -9.32
CA GLN A 8 14.39 -1.61 -8.07
C GLN A 8 13.48 -2.57 -7.31
N VAL A 9 12.56 -3.22 -8.02
CA VAL A 9 11.68 -4.22 -7.42
C VAL A 9 12.50 -5.39 -6.86
N LEU A 10 13.50 -5.89 -7.58
CA LEU A 10 14.38 -6.96 -7.10
C LEU A 10 15.17 -6.56 -5.85
N ILE A 11 15.70 -5.32 -5.80
CA ILE A 11 16.40 -4.80 -4.62
C ILE A 11 15.47 -4.82 -3.39
N LEU A 12 14.23 -4.40 -3.55
CA LEU A 12 13.25 -4.41 -2.47
C LEU A 12 12.97 -5.84 -1.98
N PHE A 13 12.81 -6.81 -2.90
CA PHE A 13 12.60 -8.19 -2.51
C PHE A 13 13.84 -8.84 -1.88
N LEU A 14 15.05 -8.52 -2.36
CA LEU A 14 16.28 -8.98 -1.70
C LEU A 14 16.37 -8.44 -0.27
N THR A 15 16.01 -7.18 -0.06
CA THR A 15 15.93 -6.59 1.29
C THR A 15 14.89 -7.30 2.16
N MET A 16 13.75 -7.71 1.59
CA MET A 16 12.75 -8.50 2.29
C MET A 16 13.29 -9.89 2.70
N PHE A 17 14.11 -10.54 1.88
CA PHE A 17 14.76 -11.81 2.25
C PHE A 17 15.71 -11.64 3.44
N ILE A 18 16.37 -10.48 3.60
CA ILE A 18 17.16 -10.16 4.81
C ILE A 18 16.25 -10.18 6.05
N GLY A 19 15.04 -9.65 5.95
CA GLY A 19 14.05 -9.72 7.04
C GLY A 19 13.64 -11.14 7.40
N ILE A 20 13.39 -12.01 6.39
CA ILE A 20 13.11 -13.44 6.60
C ILE A 20 14.30 -14.13 7.32
N TYR A 21 15.52 -13.84 6.88
CA TYR A 21 16.73 -14.37 7.50
C TYR A 21 16.87 -13.92 8.96
N ALA A 22 16.68 -12.62 9.23
CA ALA A 22 16.74 -12.06 10.58
C ALA A 22 15.72 -12.72 11.53
N LYS A 23 14.51 -13.01 11.02
CA LYS A 23 13.48 -13.76 11.76
C LYS A 23 13.92 -15.19 12.05
N LYS A 24 14.41 -15.92 11.03
CA LYS A 24 14.88 -17.31 11.20
C LYS A 24 16.04 -17.45 12.16
N LYS A 25 16.89 -16.44 12.26
CA LYS A 25 18.01 -16.38 13.21
C LYS A 25 17.61 -15.82 14.58
N ASN A 26 16.33 -15.51 14.80
CA ASN A 26 15.80 -14.88 16.03
C ASN A 26 16.44 -13.53 16.37
N TYR A 27 17.02 -12.81 15.41
CA TYR A 27 17.49 -11.43 15.62
C TYR A 27 16.32 -10.46 15.80
N ILE A 28 15.19 -10.74 15.14
CA ILE A 28 13.96 -9.96 15.24
C ILE A 28 12.84 -10.93 15.65
N ASN A 29 12.30 -10.72 16.84
CA ASN A 29 11.09 -11.37 17.33
C ASN A 29 9.86 -10.50 17.00
N LYS A 30 8.66 -10.95 17.37
CA LYS A 30 7.41 -10.24 17.14
C LYS A 30 7.39 -8.86 17.80
N GLU A 31 7.86 -8.76 19.03
CA GLU A 31 7.87 -7.51 19.81
C GLU A 31 8.79 -6.45 19.14
N ILE A 32 9.99 -6.86 18.73
CA ILE A 32 10.92 -6.00 18.00
C ILE A 32 10.30 -5.56 16.68
N ASN A 33 9.65 -6.48 15.92
CA ASN A 33 9.01 -6.17 14.64
C ASN A 33 7.86 -5.17 14.79
N ASP A 34 7.07 -5.30 15.86
CA ASP A 34 6.01 -4.35 16.20
C ASP A 34 6.60 -2.97 16.56
N GLY A 35 7.72 -2.93 17.29
CA GLY A 35 8.47 -1.72 17.58
C GLY A 35 9.00 -1.03 16.30
N LEU A 36 9.64 -1.79 15.42
CA LEU A 36 10.12 -1.29 14.11
C LEU A 36 8.96 -0.76 13.25
N SER A 37 7.83 -1.45 13.26
CA SER A 37 6.62 -1.00 12.55
C SER A 37 6.09 0.33 13.10
N LYS A 38 6.12 0.53 14.43
CA LYS A 38 5.76 1.82 15.05
C LYS A 38 6.71 2.94 14.64
N ILE A 39 8.02 2.69 14.64
CA ILE A 39 9.04 3.65 14.16
C ILE A 39 8.78 3.99 12.70
N LEU A 40 8.54 2.99 11.87
CA LEU A 40 8.26 3.20 10.45
C LEU A 40 7.05 4.09 10.25
N LEU A 41 5.90 3.73 10.83
CA LEU A 41 4.63 4.41 10.57
C LEU A 41 4.51 5.79 11.23
N ASN A 42 5.21 6.02 12.35
CA ASN A 42 5.08 7.25 13.12
C ASN A 42 6.27 8.22 12.96
N ILE A 43 7.39 7.76 12.43
CA ILE A 43 8.61 8.58 12.31
C ILE A 43 9.14 8.58 10.87
N THR A 44 9.63 7.44 10.36
CA THR A 44 10.36 7.45 9.10
C THR A 44 9.46 7.73 7.91
N LEU A 45 8.28 7.14 7.83
CA LEU A 45 7.31 7.36 6.76
C LEU A 45 6.78 8.81 6.73
N PRO A 46 6.32 9.41 7.83
CA PRO A 46 5.97 10.83 7.86
C PRO A 46 7.10 11.74 7.38
N LEU A 47 8.34 11.50 7.79
CA LEU A 47 9.49 12.29 7.35
C LEU A 47 9.81 12.08 5.86
N LEU A 48 9.68 10.85 5.34
CA LEU A 48 9.81 10.59 3.91
C LEU A 48 8.77 11.37 3.11
N ILE A 49 7.50 11.37 3.59
CA ILE A 49 6.42 12.14 2.95
C ILE A 49 6.77 13.63 2.96
N ILE A 50 7.09 14.22 4.11
CA ILE A 50 7.45 15.65 4.20
C ILE A 50 8.61 15.98 3.28
N SER A 51 9.64 15.13 3.22
CA SER A 51 10.78 15.29 2.31
C SER A 51 10.35 15.35 0.84
N SER A 52 9.36 14.54 0.45
CA SER A 52 8.87 14.49 -0.94
C SER A 52 8.13 15.75 -1.38
N PHE A 53 7.54 16.50 -0.43
CA PHE A 53 6.89 17.78 -0.69
C PHE A 53 7.88 18.97 -0.66
N ASN A 54 9.09 18.77 -0.14
CA ASN A 54 10.14 19.80 -0.12
C ASN A 54 10.78 19.95 -1.52
N THR A 55 9.97 20.29 -2.49
CA THR A 55 10.35 20.48 -3.89
C THR A 55 9.74 21.78 -4.41
N LYS A 56 10.28 22.29 -5.54
CA LYS A 56 9.70 23.47 -6.16
C LYS A 56 8.28 23.19 -6.61
N PHE A 57 7.36 24.12 -6.33
CA PHE A 57 6.00 24.09 -6.82
C PHE A 57 5.97 23.93 -8.35
N SER A 58 5.17 22.99 -8.83
CA SER A 58 4.95 22.77 -10.26
C SER A 58 3.45 22.62 -10.51
N LYS A 59 2.94 23.37 -11.48
CA LYS A 59 1.54 23.25 -11.93
C LYS A 59 1.23 21.83 -12.42
N ASP A 60 2.19 21.17 -13.10
CA ASP A 60 2.01 19.81 -13.60
C ASP A 60 1.89 18.79 -12.45
N MET A 61 2.65 18.96 -11.38
CA MET A 61 2.51 18.12 -10.18
C MET A 61 1.13 18.29 -9.54
N LEU A 62 0.63 19.52 -9.47
CA LEU A 62 -0.71 19.78 -8.91
C LEU A 62 -1.81 19.17 -9.78
N VAL A 63 -1.77 19.41 -11.09
CA VAL A 63 -2.74 18.81 -12.04
C VAL A 63 -2.71 17.28 -11.99
N ASN A 64 -1.52 16.68 -11.88
CA ASN A 64 -1.40 15.22 -11.73
C ASN A 64 -1.94 14.75 -10.38
N ALA A 65 -1.74 15.51 -9.28
CA ALA A 65 -2.31 15.20 -7.98
C ALA A 65 -3.85 15.21 -8.01
N GLU A 66 -4.46 16.24 -8.62
CA GLU A 66 -5.91 16.32 -8.83
C GLU A 66 -6.44 15.12 -9.63
N LYS A 67 -5.75 14.77 -10.73
CA LYS A 67 -6.11 13.60 -11.54
C LYS A 67 -5.98 12.30 -10.74
N LEU A 68 -4.92 12.14 -9.91
CA LEU A 68 -4.77 10.97 -9.04
C LEU A 68 -5.92 10.84 -8.05
N LEU A 69 -6.38 11.95 -7.45
CA LEU A 69 -7.53 11.94 -6.56
C LEU A 69 -8.80 11.52 -7.31
N LEU A 70 -9.05 12.13 -8.47
CA LEU A 70 -10.24 11.84 -9.29
C LEU A 70 -10.25 10.37 -9.76
N TYR A 71 -9.19 9.93 -10.43
CA TYR A 71 -9.11 8.55 -10.91
C TYR A 71 -9.04 7.56 -9.75
N GLY A 72 -8.38 7.92 -8.63
CA GLY A 72 -8.38 7.13 -7.42
C GLY A 72 -9.78 6.85 -6.87
N LEU A 73 -10.65 7.85 -6.84
CA LEU A 73 -12.07 7.66 -6.46
C LEU A 73 -12.79 6.72 -7.43
N ILE A 74 -12.64 6.96 -8.73
CA ILE A 74 -13.31 6.16 -9.77
C ILE A 74 -12.90 4.68 -9.67
N ILE A 75 -11.59 4.39 -9.58
CA ILE A 75 -11.12 3.00 -9.55
C ILE A 75 -11.58 2.25 -8.30
N HIS A 76 -11.60 2.91 -7.13
CA HIS A 76 -12.08 2.26 -5.92
C HIS A 76 -13.57 1.92 -6.01
N ILE A 77 -14.38 2.78 -6.64
CA ILE A 77 -15.80 2.47 -6.94
C ILE A 77 -15.89 1.26 -7.88
N VAL A 78 -15.08 1.21 -8.94
CA VAL A 78 -15.03 0.07 -9.87
C VAL A 78 -14.66 -1.22 -9.14
N ILE A 79 -13.61 -1.21 -8.30
CA ILE A 79 -13.20 -2.39 -7.55
C ILE A 79 -14.28 -2.81 -6.54
N ILE A 80 -14.97 -1.86 -5.90
CA ILE A 80 -16.09 -2.15 -4.99
C ILE A 80 -17.20 -2.91 -5.72
N ILE A 81 -17.63 -2.39 -6.88
CA ILE A 81 -18.68 -3.04 -7.70
C ILE A 81 -18.21 -4.42 -8.14
N PHE A 82 -17.01 -4.53 -8.68
CA PHE A 82 -16.40 -5.78 -9.11
C PHE A 82 -16.35 -6.81 -7.96
N SER A 83 -15.86 -6.40 -6.79
CA SER A 83 -15.75 -7.30 -5.63
C SER A 83 -17.10 -7.76 -5.10
N LYS A 84 -18.15 -6.93 -5.17
CA LYS A 84 -19.51 -7.31 -4.83
C LYS A 84 -20.04 -8.41 -5.73
N ILE A 85 -19.76 -8.32 -7.03
CA ILE A 85 -20.21 -9.30 -8.04
C ILE A 85 -19.44 -10.62 -7.88
N VAL A 86 -18.11 -10.56 -7.72
CA VAL A 86 -17.27 -11.77 -7.69
C VAL A 86 -17.50 -12.58 -6.40
N TYR A 87 -17.66 -11.92 -5.26
CA TYR A 87 -17.71 -12.60 -3.96
C TYR A 87 -19.10 -12.75 -3.37
N PHE A 88 -20.18 -12.62 -4.17
CA PHE A 88 -21.54 -12.62 -3.64
C PHE A 88 -21.95 -13.95 -2.97
N LYS A 89 -21.40 -15.08 -3.46
CA LYS A 89 -21.71 -16.43 -2.94
C LYS A 89 -20.87 -16.86 -1.73
N LEU A 90 -19.85 -16.10 -1.34
CA LEU A 90 -18.99 -16.48 -0.23
C LEU A 90 -19.69 -16.31 1.12
N PRO A 91 -19.39 -17.16 2.12
CA PRO A 91 -19.79 -16.93 3.52
C PRO A 91 -19.31 -15.56 4.01
N GLN A 92 -20.09 -14.91 4.89
CA GLN A 92 -19.86 -13.51 5.27
C GLN A 92 -18.47 -13.26 5.84
N ALA A 93 -17.96 -14.14 6.73
CA ALA A 93 -16.65 -14.02 7.34
C ALA A 93 -15.50 -14.00 6.29
N GLN A 94 -15.59 -14.81 5.24
CA GLN A 94 -14.62 -14.86 4.15
C GLN A 94 -14.87 -13.77 3.09
N LYS A 95 -16.13 -13.43 2.84
CA LYS A 95 -16.56 -12.40 1.89
C LYS A 95 -15.98 -11.03 2.25
N GLY A 96 -16.04 -10.64 3.53
CA GLY A 96 -15.48 -9.37 4.01
C GLY A 96 -13.97 -9.29 3.76
N ILE A 97 -13.24 -10.34 4.12
CA ILE A 97 -11.79 -10.43 3.91
C ILE A 97 -11.43 -10.42 2.41
N ALA A 98 -12.13 -11.22 1.59
CA ALA A 98 -11.88 -11.27 0.15
C ALA A 98 -12.07 -9.90 -0.51
N LYS A 99 -13.15 -9.17 -0.15
CA LYS A 99 -13.38 -7.80 -0.61
C LYS A 99 -12.27 -6.86 -0.15
N PHE A 100 -11.90 -6.91 1.14
CA PHE A 100 -10.86 -6.05 1.69
C PHE A 100 -9.51 -6.27 1.00
N VAL A 101 -9.08 -7.53 0.87
CA VAL A 101 -7.84 -7.92 0.18
C VAL A 101 -7.85 -7.45 -1.27
N THR A 102 -8.99 -7.52 -1.95
CA THR A 102 -9.12 -7.09 -3.35
C THR A 102 -9.09 -5.57 -3.50
N LEU A 103 -9.63 -4.81 -2.53
CA LEU A 103 -9.67 -3.36 -2.59
C LEU A 103 -8.36 -2.69 -2.17
N PHE A 104 -7.67 -3.23 -1.15
CA PHE A 104 -6.59 -2.49 -0.51
C PHE A 104 -5.25 -3.18 -0.69
N SER A 105 -4.37 -2.47 -1.40
CA SER A 105 -2.97 -2.85 -1.59
C SER A 105 -2.10 -2.48 -0.38
N ASN A 106 -0.96 -3.13 -0.27
CA ASN A 106 0.05 -2.82 0.74
C ASN A 106 0.85 -1.55 0.38
N SER A 107 0.14 -0.47 0.10
CA SER A 107 0.73 0.82 -0.27
C SER A 107 1.55 1.43 0.87
N GLY A 108 1.18 1.20 2.14
CA GLY A 108 1.88 1.73 3.31
C GLY A 108 3.29 1.17 3.49
N PHE A 109 3.47 -0.14 3.40
CA PHE A 109 4.77 -0.78 3.57
C PHE A 109 5.52 -1.00 2.25
N MET A 110 4.84 -1.23 1.14
CA MET A 110 5.46 -1.55 -0.14
C MET A 110 5.31 -0.44 -1.19
N GLY A 111 4.21 0.34 -1.17
CA GLY A 111 3.94 1.35 -2.18
C GLY A 111 4.97 2.47 -2.18
N TYR A 112 5.28 3.03 -1.02
CA TYR A 112 6.29 4.08 -0.90
C TYR A 112 7.68 3.63 -1.37
N PRO A 113 8.22 2.48 -0.93
CA PRO A 113 9.48 1.96 -1.44
C PRO A 113 9.49 1.74 -2.95
N VAL A 114 8.43 1.12 -3.48
CA VAL A 114 8.34 0.83 -4.92
C VAL A 114 8.31 2.12 -5.74
N LEU A 115 7.43 3.07 -5.41
CA LEU A 115 7.36 4.32 -6.15
C LEU A 115 8.58 5.21 -5.93
N ASN A 116 9.19 5.20 -4.74
CA ASN A 116 10.46 5.88 -4.50
C ASN A 116 11.59 5.32 -5.36
N GLY A 117 11.68 4.00 -5.47
CA GLY A 117 12.68 3.35 -6.31
C GLY A 117 12.53 3.63 -7.81
N ILE A 118 11.30 3.85 -8.29
CA ILE A 118 11.01 4.06 -9.72
C ILE A 118 11.02 5.54 -10.09
N TYR A 119 10.40 6.40 -9.29
CA TYR A 119 10.15 7.81 -9.57
C TYR A 119 10.82 8.77 -8.59
N GLY A 120 11.62 8.27 -7.63
CA GLY A 120 12.24 9.09 -6.59
C GLY A 120 11.22 9.82 -5.71
N SER A 121 11.56 11.02 -5.27
CA SER A 121 10.68 11.85 -4.41
C SER A 121 9.32 12.16 -5.06
N ALA A 122 9.26 12.31 -6.38
CA ALA A 122 7.98 12.50 -7.09
C ALA A 122 7.07 11.27 -6.91
N GLY A 123 7.63 10.06 -6.93
CA GLY A 123 6.88 8.83 -6.65
C GLY A 123 6.29 8.79 -5.24
N VAL A 124 7.07 9.24 -4.24
CA VAL A 124 6.59 9.35 -2.84
C VAL A 124 5.48 10.39 -2.74
N PHE A 125 5.62 11.55 -3.39
CA PHE A 125 4.58 12.58 -3.46
C PHE A 125 3.26 12.01 -4.00
N TYR A 126 3.29 11.38 -5.18
CA TYR A 126 2.09 10.80 -5.79
C TYR A 126 1.51 9.62 -4.98
N CYS A 127 2.37 8.78 -4.39
CA CYS A 127 1.94 7.74 -3.46
C CYS A 127 1.18 8.33 -2.26
N SER A 128 1.64 9.45 -1.73
CA SER A 128 1.01 10.15 -0.61
C SER A 128 -0.37 10.69 -0.98
N ILE A 129 -0.49 11.33 -2.14
CA ILE A 129 -1.77 11.83 -2.65
C ILE A 129 -2.78 10.69 -2.86
N PHE A 130 -2.35 9.59 -3.51
CA PHE A 130 -3.21 8.42 -3.69
C PHE A 130 -3.55 7.74 -2.36
N GLY A 131 -2.62 7.78 -1.39
CA GLY A 131 -2.81 7.28 -0.03
C GLY A 131 -3.98 7.94 0.71
N ILE A 132 -4.34 9.19 0.39
CA ILE A 132 -5.53 9.85 0.95
C ILE A 132 -6.78 9.05 0.58
N ILE A 133 -6.92 8.66 -0.69
CA ILE A 133 -8.06 7.90 -1.21
C ILE A 133 -8.08 6.49 -0.59
N ILE A 134 -6.94 5.81 -0.58
CA ILE A 134 -6.83 4.47 0.04
C ILE A 134 -7.29 4.53 1.51
N ASN A 135 -6.79 5.49 2.30
CA ASN A 135 -7.17 5.61 3.70
C ASN A 135 -8.65 5.95 3.88
N LEU A 136 -9.19 6.84 3.03
CA LEU A 136 -10.61 7.17 3.05
C LEU A 136 -11.48 5.92 2.87
N PHE A 137 -11.21 5.12 1.83
CA PHE A 137 -11.96 3.90 1.56
C PHE A 137 -11.68 2.79 2.58
N MET A 138 -10.43 2.65 3.05
CA MET A 138 -10.05 1.62 4.02
C MET A 138 -10.77 1.81 5.36
N PHE A 139 -10.78 3.03 5.88
CA PHE A 139 -11.41 3.33 7.17
C PHE A 139 -12.93 3.58 7.08
N SER A 140 -13.50 3.70 5.88
CA SER A 140 -14.95 3.74 5.66
C SER A 140 -15.47 2.38 5.20
N TYR A 141 -15.45 2.12 3.91
CA TYR A 141 -15.97 0.90 3.29
C TYR A 141 -15.21 -0.37 3.74
N GLY A 142 -13.87 -0.28 3.92
CA GLY A 142 -13.05 -1.41 4.36
C GLY A 142 -13.47 -1.94 5.72
N ILE A 143 -13.70 -1.06 6.71
CA ILE A 143 -14.23 -1.45 8.01
C ILE A 143 -15.65 -1.99 7.89
N MET A 144 -16.49 -1.38 7.05
CA MET A 144 -17.88 -1.79 6.85
C MET A 144 -17.99 -3.23 6.33
N VAL A 145 -17.12 -3.65 5.41
CA VAL A 145 -17.17 -5.01 4.84
C VAL A 145 -16.62 -6.08 5.78
N LEU A 146 -15.81 -5.71 6.78
CA LEU A 146 -15.30 -6.62 7.81
C LEU A 146 -16.30 -6.83 8.95
N LYS A 147 -17.17 -5.86 9.21
CA LYS A 147 -18.14 -5.95 10.30
C LYS A 147 -19.33 -6.83 9.93
N GLU A 148 -19.74 -7.65 10.86
CA GLU A 148 -21.09 -8.16 10.94
C GLU A 148 -21.95 -7.05 11.56
N GLU A 149 -22.86 -6.47 10.79
CA GLU A 149 -23.84 -5.40 11.08
C GLU A 149 -23.64 -4.49 12.34
N GLY A 150 -23.64 -3.17 12.11
CA GLY A 150 -24.16 -2.21 13.09
C GLY A 150 -23.19 -1.43 13.98
N THR A 151 -22.02 -0.93 13.56
CA THR A 151 -21.24 0.02 14.39
C THR A 151 -20.64 1.21 13.62
N GLY A 152 -20.84 2.38 14.22
CA GLY A 152 -20.77 3.72 13.70
C GLY A 152 -19.51 4.25 13.02
N THR A 153 -19.77 5.17 12.12
CA THR A 153 -18.88 5.85 11.16
C THR A 153 -17.96 6.92 11.79
N VAL A 154 -18.31 7.46 12.95
CA VAL A 154 -17.61 8.62 13.56
C VAL A 154 -16.19 8.29 14.05
N ARG A 155 -15.97 7.08 14.59
CA ARG A 155 -14.61 6.64 14.98
C ARG A 155 -13.65 6.47 13.81
N ALA A 156 -14.18 6.20 12.62
CA ALA A 156 -13.37 6.02 11.41
C ALA A 156 -12.75 7.35 10.95
N LEU A 157 -13.51 8.44 10.96
CA LEU A 157 -13.02 9.78 10.58
C LEU A 157 -11.89 10.27 11.48
N LYS A 158 -11.98 10.06 12.80
CA LYS A 158 -10.88 10.38 13.72
C LYS A 158 -9.60 9.62 13.37
N LYS A 159 -9.69 8.33 13.04
CA LYS A 159 -8.52 7.53 12.65
C LYS A 159 -7.85 8.02 11.36
N ILE A 160 -8.61 8.59 10.42
CA ILE A 160 -8.07 9.17 9.20
C ILE A 160 -7.32 10.46 9.53
N ILE A 161 -7.95 11.40 10.22
CA ILE A 161 -7.38 12.73 10.50
C ILE A 161 -6.11 12.64 11.36
N PHE A 162 -6.08 11.75 12.34
CA PHE A 162 -4.92 11.54 13.24
C PHE A 162 -3.92 10.49 12.72
N ASN A 163 -4.04 10.05 11.47
CA ASN A 163 -3.05 9.19 10.85
C ASN A 163 -1.75 9.98 10.61
N PRO A 164 -0.57 9.52 11.10
CA PRO A 164 0.70 10.24 10.95
C PRO A 164 1.06 10.55 9.50
N ALA A 165 0.72 9.66 8.55
CA ALA A 165 0.93 9.91 7.13
C ALA A 165 0.03 11.04 6.60
N ILE A 166 -1.22 11.13 7.04
CA ILE A 166 -2.13 12.23 6.67
C ILE A 166 -1.64 13.56 7.25
N ILE A 167 -1.20 13.57 8.51
CA ILE A 167 -0.61 14.76 9.13
C ILE A 167 0.64 15.21 8.33
N ALA A 168 1.49 14.27 7.93
CA ALA A 168 2.68 14.55 7.12
C ALA A 168 2.32 15.12 5.73
N ILE A 169 1.24 14.63 5.11
CA ILE A 169 0.73 15.17 3.84
C ILE A 169 0.27 16.61 4.04
N ILE A 170 -0.47 16.91 5.11
CA ILE A 170 -0.94 18.28 5.42
C ILE A 170 0.27 19.22 5.60
N ILE A 171 1.23 18.84 6.45
CA ILE A 171 2.46 19.63 6.68
C ILE A 171 3.23 19.80 5.36
N GLY A 172 3.42 18.73 4.61
CA GLY A 172 4.10 18.75 3.32
C GLY A 172 3.37 19.66 2.31
N SER A 173 2.05 19.59 2.24
CA SER A 173 1.24 20.46 1.38
C SER A 173 1.41 21.94 1.74
N ILE A 174 1.43 22.28 3.03
CA ILE A 174 1.70 23.67 3.46
C ILE A 174 3.07 24.12 2.95
N ILE A 175 4.12 23.32 3.13
CA ILE A 175 5.47 23.62 2.64
C ILE A 175 5.47 23.81 1.12
N PHE A 176 4.81 22.93 0.38
CA PHE A 176 4.74 22.94 -1.07
C PHE A 176 4.03 24.19 -1.61
N PHE A 177 2.87 24.55 -1.05
CA PHE A 177 2.06 25.71 -1.52
C PHE A 177 2.62 27.06 -1.06
N THR A 178 3.21 27.12 0.13
CA THR A 178 3.79 28.39 0.64
C THR A 178 5.20 28.64 0.10
N GLY A 179 5.87 27.64 -0.45
CA GLY A 179 7.26 27.74 -0.90
C GLY A 179 8.26 27.98 0.22
N ILE A 180 7.88 27.73 1.48
CA ILE A 180 8.78 27.83 2.64
C ILE A 180 9.96 26.89 2.42
N ARG A 181 11.18 27.43 2.47
CA ARG A 181 12.40 26.65 2.39
C ARG A 181 12.75 26.08 3.75
N ILE A 182 12.78 24.77 3.86
CA ILE A 182 13.30 24.10 5.07
C ILE A 182 14.80 24.39 5.18
N PRO A 183 15.31 24.87 6.34
CA PRO A 183 16.74 25.04 6.55
C PRO A 183 17.53 23.78 6.19
N ASN A 184 18.69 23.93 5.57
CA ASN A 184 19.44 22.81 4.98
C ASN A 184 19.68 21.67 5.97
N VAL A 185 20.13 21.97 7.19
CA VAL A 185 20.39 20.95 8.22
C VAL A 185 19.13 20.17 8.57
N ILE A 186 17.98 20.85 8.72
CA ILE A 186 16.68 20.21 9.01
C ILE A 186 16.24 19.35 7.83
N GLY A 187 16.36 19.90 6.60
CA GLY A 187 16.00 19.16 5.38
C GLY A 187 16.83 17.89 5.19
N LEU A 188 18.14 17.95 5.43
CA LEU A 188 19.02 16.79 5.38
C LEU A 188 18.68 15.75 6.46
N THR A 189 18.35 16.20 7.67
CA THR A 189 17.91 15.30 8.76
C THR A 189 16.60 14.60 8.41
N ILE A 190 15.60 15.34 7.91
CA ILE A 190 14.32 14.80 7.46
C ILE A 190 14.53 13.74 6.36
N ASN A 191 15.38 14.06 5.37
CA ASN A 191 15.68 13.14 4.26
C ASN A 191 16.45 11.91 4.74
N SER A 192 17.43 12.06 5.62
CA SER A 192 18.22 10.95 6.16
C SER A 192 17.35 9.94 6.92
N VAL A 193 16.51 10.43 7.84
CA VAL A 193 15.59 9.54 8.60
C VAL A 193 14.48 9.00 7.71
N GLY A 194 13.94 9.84 6.82
CA GLY A 194 12.90 9.43 5.87
C GLY A 194 13.37 8.31 4.93
N SER A 195 14.60 8.35 4.46
CA SER A 195 15.17 7.34 3.55
C SER A 195 15.25 5.93 4.17
N MET A 196 15.25 5.82 5.51
CA MET A 196 15.19 4.53 6.20
C MET A 196 13.87 3.79 5.93
N THR A 197 12.82 4.49 5.51
CA THR A 197 11.48 3.89 5.29
C THR A 197 11.53 2.71 4.33
N SER A 198 12.21 2.85 3.19
CA SER A 198 12.25 1.79 2.17
C SER A 198 12.90 0.50 2.66
N PRO A 199 14.15 0.49 3.16
CA PRO A 199 14.76 -0.74 3.65
C PRO A 199 14.07 -1.27 4.91
N LEU A 200 13.67 -0.40 5.83
CA LEU A 200 13.02 -0.81 7.07
C LEU A 200 11.68 -1.51 6.81
N SER A 201 10.86 -0.96 5.90
CA SER A 201 9.56 -1.56 5.56
C SER A 201 9.72 -2.95 4.93
N MET A 202 10.73 -3.14 4.07
CA MET A 202 10.96 -4.45 3.44
C MET A 202 11.48 -5.48 4.45
N ILE A 203 12.32 -5.09 5.40
CA ILE A 203 12.75 -5.96 6.50
C ILE A 203 11.55 -6.37 7.34
N ILE A 204 10.69 -5.43 7.74
CA ILE A 204 9.46 -5.69 8.51
C ILE A 204 8.56 -6.69 7.79
N VAL A 205 8.28 -6.47 6.50
CA VAL A 205 7.48 -7.39 5.69
C VAL A 205 8.13 -8.78 5.62
N GLY A 206 9.46 -8.83 5.46
CA GLY A 206 10.22 -10.09 5.48
C GLY A 206 10.10 -10.85 6.79
N VAL A 207 10.18 -10.15 7.92
CA VAL A 207 9.97 -10.74 9.25
C VAL A 207 8.55 -11.31 9.37
N MET A 208 7.53 -10.56 8.96
CA MET A 208 6.13 -11.01 8.96
C MET A 208 5.94 -12.28 8.13
N LEU A 209 6.57 -12.37 6.96
CA LEU A 209 6.58 -13.60 6.14
C LEU A 209 7.29 -14.75 6.85
N GLY A 210 8.43 -14.48 7.49
CA GLY A 210 9.20 -15.46 8.25
C GLY A 210 8.49 -16.03 9.49
N GLU A 211 7.51 -15.30 10.04
CA GLU A 211 6.67 -15.75 11.16
C GLU A 211 5.56 -16.72 10.73
N THR A 212 5.18 -16.69 9.47
CA THR A 212 4.02 -17.43 8.99
C THR A 212 4.39 -18.89 8.72
N ASN A 213 3.60 -19.84 9.24
CA ASN A 213 3.78 -21.25 8.93
C ASN A 213 3.40 -21.52 7.46
N ILE A 214 4.40 -21.84 6.65
CA ILE A 214 4.28 -22.01 5.19
C ILE A 214 3.22 -23.05 4.83
N LYS A 215 3.18 -24.21 5.54
CA LYS A 215 2.24 -25.30 5.24
C LYS A 215 0.79 -24.87 5.42
N THR A 216 0.50 -24.13 6.49
CA THR A 216 -0.84 -23.60 6.75
C THR A 216 -1.17 -22.41 5.86
N ALA A 217 -0.21 -21.54 5.57
CA ALA A 217 -0.39 -20.37 4.72
C ALA A 217 -0.77 -20.73 3.28
N LEU A 218 -0.18 -21.79 2.74
CA LEU A 218 -0.43 -22.26 1.37
C LEU A 218 -1.70 -23.13 1.24
N SER A 219 -2.47 -23.34 2.31
CA SER A 219 -3.68 -24.17 2.27
C SER A 219 -4.93 -23.36 1.92
N GLY A 220 -5.80 -23.96 1.09
CA GLY A 220 -7.12 -23.42 0.75
C GLY A 220 -7.17 -22.77 -0.63
N LYS A 221 -8.08 -23.25 -1.51
CA LYS A 221 -8.27 -22.76 -2.88
C LYS A 221 -8.60 -21.27 -2.95
N LEU A 222 -9.42 -20.79 -2.02
CA LEU A 222 -9.93 -19.42 -2.03
C LEU A 222 -8.80 -18.38 -1.92
N VAL A 223 -7.74 -18.69 -1.14
CA VAL A 223 -6.57 -17.81 -1.00
C VAL A 223 -5.91 -17.53 -2.35
N TYR A 224 -5.75 -18.57 -3.18
CA TYR A 224 -5.16 -18.43 -4.52
C TYR A 224 -6.06 -17.66 -5.48
N ILE A 225 -7.38 -17.90 -5.42
CA ILE A 225 -8.35 -17.17 -6.25
C ILE A 225 -8.30 -15.68 -5.92
N VAL A 226 -8.37 -15.32 -4.64
CA VAL A 226 -8.34 -13.92 -4.20
C VAL A 226 -6.99 -13.28 -4.51
N THR A 227 -5.89 -14.01 -4.34
CA THR A 227 -4.54 -13.55 -4.71
C THR A 227 -4.42 -13.30 -6.21
N PHE A 228 -4.89 -14.21 -7.06
CA PHE A 228 -4.89 -14.02 -8.51
C PHE A 228 -5.71 -12.81 -8.93
N ILE A 229 -6.92 -12.67 -8.34
CA ILE A 229 -7.76 -11.50 -8.60
C ILE A 229 -7.01 -10.22 -8.19
N ARG A 230 -6.41 -10.18 -7.02
CA ARG A 230 -5.69 -9.02 -6.50
C ARG A 230 -4.48 -8.63 -7.35
N LEU A 231 -3.63 -9.59 -7.70
CA LEU A 231 -2.33 -9.33 -8.31
C LEU A 231 -2.39 -9.23 -9.84
N ILE A 232 -3.39 -9.81 -10.48
CA ILE A 232 -3.50 -9.88 -11.95
C ILE A 232 -4.78 -9.21 -12.43
N VAL A 233 -5.95 -9.69 -11.98
CA VAL A 233 -7.23 -9.25 -12.55
C VAL A 233 -7.49 -7.77 -12.26
N VAL A 234 -7.28 -7.33 -11.02
CA VAL A 234 -7.49 -5.92 -10.62
C VAL A 234 -6.58 -4.98 -11.41
N PRO A 235 -5.23 -5.12 -11.42
CA PRO A 235 -4.37 -4.21 -12.18
C PRO A 235 -4.69 -4.19 -13.67
N VAL A 236 -5.02 -5.34 -14.27
CA VAL A 236 -5.38 -5.42 -15.69
C VAL A 236 -6.69 -4.68 -15.97
N ILE A 237 -7.74 -4.92 -15.18
CA ILE A 237 -9.01 -4.18 -15.33
C ILE A 237 -8.77 -2.69 -15.20
N LEU A 238 -8.02 -2.26 -14.18
CA LEU A 238 -7.77 -0.85 -13.94
C LEU A 238 -6.96 -0.19 -15.04
N PHE A 239 -5.98 -0.90 -15.61
CA PHE A 239 -5.23 -0.41 -16.77
C PHE A 239 -6.18 -0.10 -17.93
N PHE A 240 -7.07 -1.03 -18.31
CA PHE A 240 -8.01 -0.81 -19.40
C PHE A 240 -9.05 0.28 -19.08
N VAL A 241 -9.56 0.30 -17.85
CA VAL A 241 -10.51 1.35 -17.42
C VAL A 241 -9.86 2.73 -17.50
N LEU A 242 -8.65 2.90 -16.95
CA LEU A 242 -7.94 4.18 -16.97
C LEU A 242 -7.58 4.60 -18.40
N LYS A 243 -7.18 3.66 -19.24
CA LYS A 243 -6.89 3.92 -20.65
C LYS A 243 -8.14 4.35 -21.42
N PHE A 244 -9.27 3.68 -21.18
CA PHE A 244 -10.57 4.04 -21.76
C PHE A 244 -11.04 5.44 -21.33
N LEU A 245 -10.77 5.82 -20.08
CA LEU A 245 -11.08 7.15 -19.54
C LEU A 245 -10.09 8.24 -20.00
N GLY A 246 -9.09 7.92 -20.82
CA GLY A 246 -8.09 8.88 -21.29
C GLY A 246 -7.13 9.38 -20.21
N ALA A 247 -6.87 8.58 -19.17
CA ALA A 247 -5.94 8.96 -18.11
C ALA A 247 -4.51 9.12 -18.66
N PRO A 248 -3.73 10.11 -18.19
CA PRO A 248 -2.33 10.25 -18.57
C PRO A 248 -1.49 9.02 -18.19
N ASN A 249 -0.49 8.69 -19.00
CA ASN A 249 0.37 7.51 -18.78
C ASN A 249 1.01 7.48 -17.37
N LEU A 250 1.43 8.62 -16.85
CA LEU A 250 1.99 8.71 -15.49
C LEU A 250 0.96 8.27 -14.44
N ILE A 251 -0.29 8.71 -14.56
CA ILE A 251 -1.38 8.37 -13.66
C ILE A 251 -1.71 6.89 -13.75
N ILE A 252 -1.80 6.35 -14.98
CA ILE A 252 -2.00 4.92 -15.21
C ILE A 252 -0.88 4.12 -14.53
N SER A 253 0.38 4.50 -14.74
CA SER A 253 1.52 3.80 -14.18
C SER A 253 1.52 3.81 -12.65
N ILE A 254 1.26 4.95 -12.02
CA ILE A 254 1.23 5.05 -10.57
C ILE A 254 0.09 4.21 -9.98
N ILE A 255 -1.13 4.35 -10.50
CA ILE A 255 -2.30 3.63 -9.99
C ILE A 255 -2.15 2.13 -10.22
N VAL A 256 -1.79 1.70 -11.42
CA VAL A 256 -1.64 0.26 -11.74
C VAL A 256 -0.52 -0.37 -10.91
N LEU A 257 0.62 0.31 -10.71
CA LEU A 257 1.69 -0.19 -9.84
C LEU A 257 1.23 -0.33 -8.38
N LEU A 258 0.56 0.69 -7.84
CA LEU A 258 0.05 0.64 -6.47
C LEU A 258 -1.01 -0.44 -6.29
N GLU A 259 -1.85 -0.63 -7.29
CA GLU A 259 -2.89 -1.67 -7.26
C GLU A 259 -2.37 -3.06 -7.70
N ALA A 260 -1.16 -3.20 -8.21
CA ALA A 260 -0.48 -4.48 -8.42
C ALA A 260 0.28 -4.98 -7.18
N LEU A 261 0.36 -4.19 -6.11
CA LEU A 261 0.96 -4.59 -4.84
C LEU A 261 0.12 -5.66 -4.14
N PRO A 262 0.73 -6.47 -3.26
CA PRO A 262 0.01 -7.51 -2.51
C PRO A 262 -1.04 -6.91 -1.56
N ALA A 263 -1.78 -7.78 -0.89
CA ALA A 263 -2.79 -7.40 0.08
C ALA A 263 -2.23 -6.51 1.20
N ALA A 264 -2.99 -5.52 1.63
CA ALA A 264 -2.63 -4.64 2.74
C ALA A 264 -2.40 -5.45 4.03
N SER A 265 -1.24 -5.27 4.68
CA SER A 265 -0.93 -5.95 5.96
C SER A 265 -1.93 -5.62 7.07
N ASN A 266 -2.58 -4.46 6.99
CA ASN A 266 -3.58 -4.02 7.94
C ASN A 266 -4.84 -4.92 7.99
N VAL A 267 -5.11 -5.74 6.96
CA VAL A 267 -6.29 -6.61 6.96
C VAL A 267 -6.27 -7.61 8.13
N ALA A 268 -5.10 -8.13 8.52
CA ALA A 268 -4.99 -9.04 9.65
C ALA A 268 -5.37 -8.36 10.97
N VAL A 269 -4.91 -7.14 11.20
CA VAL A 269 -5.23 -6.36 12.41
C VAL A 269 -6.71 -5.96 12.43
N LEU A 270 -7.22 -5.49 11.28
CA LEU A 270 -8.60 -5.04 11.17
C LEU A 270 -9.59 -6.21 11.22
N SER A 271 -9.25 -7.38 10.66
CA SER A 271 -10.07 -8.57 10.78
C SER A 271 -10.18 -9.07 12.22
N PHE A 272 -9.08 -9.01 12.96
CA PHE A 272 -9.09 -9.34 14.39
C PHE A 272 -9.96 -8.35 15.19
N GLN A 273 -9.87 -7.05 14.87
CA GLN A 273 -10.57 -5.99 15.61
C GLN A 273 -12.06 -5.90 15.26
N TYR A 274 -12.43 -6.15 14.02
CA TYR A 274 -13.78 -5.89 13.50
C TYR A 274 -14.56 -7.13 13.09
N GLY A 275 -13.97 -8.31 13.21
CA GLY A 275 -14.55 -9.58 12.77
C GLY A 275 -14.03 -10.04 11.40
N GLY A 276 -14.36 -11.28 11.04
CA GLY A 276 -13.91 -11.93 9.82
C GLY A 276 -12.96 -13.11 10.08
N ASP A 277 -12.66 -13.86 9.01
CA ASP A 277 -11.74 -15.01 9.06
C ASP A 277 -10.29 -14.50 9.09
N ASN A 278 -9.76 -14.29 10.32
CA ASN A 278 -8.38 -13.82 10.51
C ASN A 278 -7.34 -14.78 9.92
N THR A 279 -7.60 -16.09 9.95
CA THR A 279 -6.72 -17.08 9.34
C THR A 279 -6.64 -16.88 7.82
N PHE A 280 -7.78 -16.65 7.19
CA PHE A 280 -7.86 -16.35 5.76
C PHE A 280 -7.18 -15.01 5.42
N ALA A 281 -7.31 -13.99 6.28
CA ALA A 281 -6.62 -12.71 6.10
C ALA A 281 -5.09 -12.87 6.10
N VAL A 282 -4.52 -13.56 7.12
CA VAL A 282 -3.07 -13.80 7.21
C VAL A 282 -2.55 -14.62 6.03
N LYS A 283 -3.27 -15.67 5.63
CA LYS A 283 -2.94 -16.46 4.45
C LYS A 283 -2.91 -15.61 3.18
N SER A 284 -3.91 -14.75 2.99
CA SER A 284 -4.02 -13.87 1.82
C SER A 284 -2.86 -12.87 1.75
N ILE A 285 -2.45 -12.28 2.88
CA ILE A 285 -1.26 -11.43 2.94
C ILE A 285 -0.02 -12.22 2.51
N PHE A 286 0.21 -13.38 3.13
CA PHE A 286 1.39 -14.21 2.86
C PHE A 286 1.48 -14.60 1.38
N VAL A 287 0.43 -15.24 0.87
CA VAL A 287 0.41 -15.77 -0.51
C VAL A 287 0.52 -14.62 -1.51
N SER A 288 -0.22 -13.53 -1.34
CA SER A 288 -0.13 -12.39 -2.25
C SER A 288 1.25 -11.74 -2.22
N THR A 289 1.90 -11.63 -1.04
CA THR A 289 3.25 -11.05 -0.95
C THR A 289 4.29 -11.93 -1.62
N VAL A 290 4.22 -13.26 -1.45
CA VAL A 290 5.13 -14.19 -2.13
C VAL A 290 4.97 -14.12 -3.65
N PHE A 291 3.74 -14.17 -4.15
CA PHE A 291 3.48 -14.11 -5.60
C PHE A 291 3.77 -12.73 -6.21
N SER A 292 3.70 -11.66 -5.43
CA SER A 292 3.99 -10.31 -5.91
C SER A 292 5.43 -10.12 -6.38
N VAL A 293 6.36 -10.95 -5.90
CA VAL A 293 7.77 -11.00 -6.39
C VAL A 293 7.83 -11.17 -7.91
N VAL A 294 6.94 -12.00 -8.46
CA VAL A 294 6.88 -12.30 -9.90
C VAL A 294 5.86 -11.40 -10.60
N THR A 295 4.70 -11.17 -9.97
CA THR A 295 3.60 -10.47 -10.64
C THR A 295 3.85 -8.97 -10.80
N ILE A 296 4.54 -8.29 -9.88
CA ILE A 296 4.86 -6.86 -10.03
C ILE A 296 5.78 -6.63 -11.24
N PRO A 297 6.93 -7.31 -11.42
CA PRO A 297 7.73 -7.21 -12.64
C PRO A 297 6.95 -7.54 -13.91
N LEU A 298 6.09 -8.58 -13.86
CA LEU A 298 5.28 -9.00 -15.00
C LEU A 298 4.28 -7.91 -15.42
N ILE A 299 3.50 -7.39 -14.49
CA ILE A 299 2.53 -6.30 -14.74
C ILE A 299 3.24 -5.06 -15.27
N THR A 300 4.37 -4.68 -14.65
CA THR A 300 5.16 -3.53 -15.10
C THR A 300 5.67 -3.72 -16.53
N LYS A 301 6.15 -4.91 -16.89
CA LYS A 301 6.67 -5.19 -18.23
C LYS A 301 5.57 -5.23 -19.30
N LEU A 302 4.37 -5.73 -18.95
CA LEU A 302 3.30 -5.97 -19.92
C LEU A 302 2.37 -4.78 -20.10
N LEU A 303 2.16 -3.97 -19.06
CA LEU A 303 1.17 -2.90 -19.08
C LEU A 303 1.78 -1.49 -19.04
N LEU A 304 2.98 -1.33 -18.51
CA LEU A 304 3.64 -0.04 -18.29
C LEU A 304 4.98 0.08 -19.04
#